data_87d1cd74dc9a581624cb76eaa8b5c9c4
#
_entry.id   87d1cd74dc9a581624cb76eaa8b5c9c4
#
_cell.length_a   1.000
_cell.length_b   1.000
_cell.length_c   1.000
_cell.angle_alpha   90.00
_cell.angle_beta   90.00
_cell.angle_gamma   90.00
#
_symmetry.space_group_name_H-M   'P 1'
#
loop_
_entity.id
_entity.type
_entity.pdbx_description
1 polymer ?
#
loop_
_entity_poly.entity_id
_entity_poly.type
_entity_poly.pdbx_seq_one_letter_code
_entity_poly.pdbx_strand_id
1 'polypeptide(L)'
;MSKEFYRLNRLPPYIFNEINELKIMARKKGDDVIDFGMGNPDQKTPEHIIKKMQECSDKDNVHRYSASKGIPRLRKAICNWYEDKFNVSVNPESEAIVTIGSKEGLAHLSLATLNHGDSVIVPSPAYPIHPYGAVIAGAEIIYIKADDDSELFFKSLDDAINK
;
A
#
# COMPACT_ATOMS: atom_id res chain seq x y z
N MET A 1 4.16 -30.70 -17.23
CA MET A 1 4.60 -30.32 -15.88
C MET A 1 4.27 -28.84 -15.68
N SER A 2 3.36 -28.51 -14.79
CA SER A 2 3.08 -27.10 -14.44
C SER A 2 4.34 -26.55 -13.77
N LYS A 3 4.85 -25.45 -14.31
CA LYS A 3 6.02 -24.77 -13.74
C LYS A 3 5.57 -24.14 -12.41
N GLU A 4 6.07 -24.64 -11.30
CA GLU A 4 5.80 -24.04 -9.99
C GLU A 4 6.53 -22.70 -9.88
N PHE A 5 5.81 -21.67 -9.49
CA PHE A 5 6.37 -20.35 -9.26
C PHE A 5 6.52 -20.13 -7.76
N TYR A 6 7.73 -20.29 -7.25
CA TYR A 6 8.07 -20.24 -5.83
C TYR A 6 7.45 -19.04 -5.08
N ARG A 7 7.55 -17.83 -5.66
CA ARG A 7 7.00 -16.62 -5.00
C ARG A 7 5.48 -16.63 -4.94
N LEU A 8 4.80 -17.16 -5.95
CA LEU A 8 3.34 -17.23 -5.97
C LEU A 8 2.81 -18.23 -4.92
N ASN A 9 3.52 -19.34 -4.74
CA ASN A 9 3.13 -20.36 -3.76
C ASN A 9 3.27 -19.88 -2.31
N ARG A 10 4.06 -18.83 -2.07
CA ARG A 10 4.24 -18.21 -0.75
C ARG A 10 3.21 -17.12 -0.44
N LEU A 11 2.48 -16.63 -1.45
CA LEU A 11 1.44 -15.62 -1.23
C LEU A 11 0.26 -16.25 -0.50
N PRO A 12 -0.17 -15.69 0.65
CA PRO A 12 -1.39 -16.14 1.31
C PRO A 12 -2.61 -15.85 0.43
N PRO A 13 -3.73 -16.55 0.62
CA PRO A 13 -4.99 -16.24 -0.06
C PRO A 13 -5.37 -14.76 0.12
N TYR A 14 -5.90 -14.15 -0.94
CA TYR A 14 -6.31 -12.75 -0.86
C TYR A 14 -7.67 -12.64 -0.16
N ILE A 15 -7.65 -12.28 1.11
CA ILE A 15 -8.80 -12.29 2.03
C ILE A 15 -10.03 -11.56 1.48
N PHE A 16 -9.86 -10.48 0.70
CA PHE A 16 -11.00 -9.76 0.13
C PHE A 16 -11.76 -10.56 -0.92
N ASN A 17 -11.13 -11.50 -1.62
CA ASN A 17 -11.82 -12.41 -2.52
C ASN A 17 -12.70 -13.38 -1.75
N GLU A 18 -12.19 -13.97 -0.67
CA GLU A 18 -12.96 -14.87 0.20
C GLU A 18 -14.17 -14.16 0.82
N ILE A 19 -13.96 -12.94 1.34
CA ILE A 19 -15.06 -12.12 1.88
C ILE A 19 -16.12 -11.82 0.80
N ASN A 20 -15.69 -11.51 -0.42
CA ASN A 20 -16.63 -11.25 -1.51
C ASN A 20 -17.45 -12.49 -1.88
N GLU A 21 -16.85 -13.67 -1.93
CA GLU A 21 -17.56 -14.92 -2.17
C GLU A 21 -18.58 -15.21 -1.05
N LEU A 22 -18.20 -15.02 0.20
CA LEU A 22 -19.10 -15.17 1.34
C LEU A 22 -20.31 -14.22 1.26
N LYS A 23 -20.06 -12.94 0.94
CA LYS A 23 -21.14 -11.95 0.73
C LYS A 23 -22.10 -12.36 -0.40
N ILE A 24 -21.55 -12.82 -1.53
CA ILE A 24 -22.36 -13.27 -2.65
C ILE A 24 -23.21 -14.47 -2.26
N MET A 25 -22.64 -15.44 -1.55
CA MET A 25 -23.36 -16.63 -1.07
C MET A 25 -24.49 -16.28 -0.09
N ALA A 26 -24.22 -15.40 0.88
CA ALA A 26 -25.22 -14.95 1.85
C ALA A 26 -26.39 -14.22 1.16
N ARG A 27 -26.11 -13.26 0.27
CA ARG A 27 -27.15 -12.56 -0.50
C ARG A 27 -27.98 -13.51 -1.37
N LYS A 28 -27.39 -14.52 -1.96
CA LYS A 28 -28.12 -15.55 -2.73
C LYS A 28 -29.07 -16.39 -1.87
N LYS A 29 -28.79 -16.51 -0.56
CA LYS A 29 -29.69 -17.16 0.41
C LYS A 29 -30.81 -16.26 0.90
N GLY A 30 -30.79 -14.97 0.55
CA GLY A 30 -31.78 -13.99 0.98
C GLY A 30 -31.38 -13.24 2.25
N ASP A 31 -30.15 -13.40 2.73
CA ASP A 31 -29.67 -12.70 3.92
C ASP A 31 -29.50 -11.20 3.62
N ASP A 32 -29.92 -10.35 4.56
CA ASP A 32 -29.63 -8.91 4.53
C ASP A 32 -28.21 -8.65 5.03
N VAL A 33 -27.29 -8.50 4.08
CA VAL A 33 -25.85 -8.38 4.37
C VAL A 33 -25.44 -6.92 4.50
N ILE A 34 -25.06 -6.52 5.71
CA ILE A 34 -24.41 -5.23 5.99
C ILE A 34 -22.90 -5.40 5.80
N ASP A 35 -22.32 -4.69 4.83
CA ASP A 35 -20.94 -4.85 4.41
C ASP A 35 -20.02 -3.77 5.00
N PHE A 36 -19.21 -4.16 5.98
CA PHE A 36 -18.11 -3.36 6.53
C PHE A 36 -16.71 -3.85 6.07
N GLY A 37 -16.67 -4.77 5.10
CA GLY A 37 -15.42 -5.41 4.66
C GLY A 37 -14.56 -4.53 3.77
N MET A 38 -15.07 -3.43 3.23
CA MET A 38 -14.31 -2.54 2.37
C MET A 38 -14.57 -1.07 2.69
N GLY A 39 -13.52 -0.35 3.09
CA GLY A 39 -13.56 1.07 3.40
C GLY A 39 -13.47 1.95 2.15
N ASN A 40 -14.37 1.78 1.19
CA ASN A 40 -14.45 2.71 0.06
C ASN A 40 -15.00 4.06 0.51
N PRO A 41 -14.43 5.18 0.04
CA PRO A 41 -15.03 6.49 0.23
C PRO A 41 -16.44 6.52 -0.34
N ASP A 42 -17.42 6.96 0.45
CA ASP A 42 -18.83 7.09 0.06
C ASP A 42 -19.16 8.51 -0.42
N GLN A 43 -18.28 9.47 -0.16
CA GLN A 43 -18.42 10.85 -0.59
C GLN A 43 -17.75 11.08 -1.95
N LYS A 44 -18.40 11.90 -2.78
CA LYS A 44 -17.80 12.30 -4.05
C LYS A 44 -16.54 13.14 -3.84
N THR A 45 -15.63 13.09 -4.81
CA THR A 45 -14.44 13.96 -4.83
C THR A 45 -14.87 15.44 -4.74
N PRO A 46 -14.18 16.27 -3.94
CA PRO A 46 -14.47 17.69 -3.84
C PRO A 46 -14.51 18.39 -5.21
N GLU A 47 -15.50 19.27 -5.39
CA GLU A 47 -15.79 19.87 -6.70
C GLU A 47 -14.61 20.64 -7.31
N HIS A 48 -13.81 21.32 -6.47
CA HIS A 48 -12.62 22.06 -6.94
C HIS A 48 -11.55 21.14 -7.53
N ILE A 49 -11.43 19.90 -7.05
CA ILE A 49 -10.52 18.89 -7.59
C ILE A 49 -11.03 18.41 -8.94
N ILE A 50 -12.33 18.13 -9.06
CA ILE A 50 -12.96 17.69 -10.30
C ILE A 50 -12.80 18.77 -11.38
N LYS A 51 -13.13 20.03 -11.06
CA LYS A 51 -12.97 21.15 -11.98
C LYS A 51 -11.53 21.32 -12.43
N LYS A 52 -10.56 21.16 -11.50
CA LYS A 52 -9.15 21.28 -11.83
C LYS A 52 -8.66 20.15 -12.74
N MET A 53 -9.15 18.94 -12.54
CA MET A 53 -8.83 17.81 -13.40
C MET A 53 -9.39 18.03 -14.82
N GLN A 54 -10.66 18.49 -14.95
CA GLN A 54 -11.27 18.82 -16.24
C GLN A 54 -10.47 19.92 -16.97
N GLU A 55 -10.21 21.03 -16.29
CA GLU A 55 -9.38 22.13 -16.83
C GLU A 55 -7.99 21.68 -17.30
N CYS A 56 -7.40 20.73 -16.59
CA CYS A 56 -6.09 20.22 -16.97
C CYS A 56 -6.18 19.26 -18.16
N SER A 57 -7.22 18.42 -18.25
CA SER A 57 -7.37 17.45 -19.34
C SER A 57 -7.66 18.10 -20.70
N ASP A 58 -8.18 19.32 -20.71
CA ASP A 58 -8.42 20.08 -21.95
C ASP A 58 -7.15 20.66 -22.58
N LYS A 59 -5.98 20.50 -21.95
CA LYS A 59 -4.72 21.06 -22.44
C LYS A 59 -3.99 20.06 -23.33
N ASP A 60 -3.59 20.47 -24.53
CA ASP A 60 -2.92 19.62 -25.53
C ASP A 60 -1.62 18.98 -25.05
N ASN A 61 -0.95 19.55 -24.05
CA ASN A 61 0.36 19.12 -23.61
C ASN A 61 0.36 18.12 -22.44
N VAL A 62 -0.82 17.68 -21.97
CA VAL A 62 -0.94 16.77 -20.81
C VAL A 62 -1.10 15.30 -21.21
N HIS A 63 -1.35 15.00 -22.48
CA HIS A 63 -1.59 13.65 -23.02
C HIS A 63 -0.29 12.94 -23.43
N ARG A 64 0.76 13.09 -22.64
CA ARG A 64 2.10 12.54 -22.93
C ARG A 64 2.44 11.47 -21.89
N TYR A 65 3.56 10.79 -22.10
CA TYR A 65 4.12 9.90 -21.08
C TYR A 65 4.34 10.65 -19.76
N SER A 66 4.03 9.99 -18.66
CA SER A 66 4.29 10.53 -17.34
C SER A 66 5.79 10.60 -17.05
N ALA A 67 6.22 11.58 -16.27
CA ALA A 67 7.57 11.62 -15.75
C ALA A 67 7.75 10.49 -14.72
N SER A 68 8.82 9.69 -14.82
CA SER A 68 9.05 8.51 -13.98
C SER A 68 9.04 8.79 -12.47
N LYS A 69 9.53 9.97 -12.06
CA LYS A 69 9.50 10.43 -10.66
C LYS A 69 8.23 11.20 -10.28
N GLY A 70 7.32 11.41 -11.22
CA GLY A 70 6.24 12.39 -11.12
C GLY A 70 6.67 13.80 -11.52
N ILE A 71 5.70 14.64 -11.86
CA ILE A 71 5.97 16.01 -12.31
C ILE A 71 6.57 16.87 -11.18
N PRO A 72 7.54 17.76 -11.47
CA PRO A 72 8.24 18.56 -10.45
C PRO A 72 7.30 19.36 -9.55
N ARG A 73 6.22 19.92 -10.13
CA ARG A 73 5.24 20.69 -9.35
C ARG A 73 4.51 19.85 -8.30
N LEU A 74 4.20 18.59 -8.59
CA LEU A 74 3.56 17.69 -7.64
C LEU A 74 4.54 17.30 -6.53
N ARG A 75 5.79 16.95 -6.88
CA ARG A 75 6.82 16.64 -5.88
C ARG A 75 7.05 17.82 -4.93
N LYS A 76 7.16 19.05 -5.50
CA LYS A 76 7.28 20.25 -4.67
C LYS A 76 6.07 20.47 -3.76
N ALA A 77 4.85 20.23 -4.26
CA ALA A 77 3.64 20.37 -3.46
C ALA A 77 3.60 19.35 -2.30
N ILE A 78 4.05 18.12 -2.54
CA ILE A 78 4.19 17.09 -1.50
C ILE A 78 5.18 17.55 -0.43
N CYS A 79 6.36 18.04 -0.82
CA CYS A 79 7.39 18.50 0.11
C CYS A 79 6.91 19.69 0.95
N ASN A 80 6.26 20.68 0.32
CA ASN A 80 5.68 21.80 1.04
C ASN A 80 4.60 21.35 2.06
N TRP A 81 3.77 20.37 1.67
CA TRP A 81 2.75 19.83 2.57
C TRP A 81 3.38 19.13 3.79
N TYR A 82 4.50 18.41 3.61
CA TYR A 82 5.23 17.80 4.72
C TYR A 82 5.85 18.86 5.64
N GLU A 83 6.40 19.92 5.07
CA GLU A 83 6.94 21.04 5.84
C GLU A 83 5.84 21.73 6.67
N ASP A 84 4.72 22.07 6.03
CA ASP A 84 3.57 22.75 6.67
C ASP A 84 2.91 21.91 7.77
N LYS A 85 2.78 20.59 7.57
CA LYS A 85 2.03 19.71 8.48
C LYS A 85 2.88 19.08 9.58
N PHE A 86 4.12 18.77 9.27
CA PHE A 86 4.99 17.98 10.15
C PHE A 86 6.29 18.68 10.50
N ASN A 87 6.53 19.88 9.97
CA ASN A 87 7.81 20.61 10.11
C ASN A 87 9.01 19.76 9.64
N VAL A 88 8.79 18.99 8.55
CA VAL A 88 9.81 18.14 7.93
C VAL A 88 10.13 18.71 6.55
N SER A 89 11.35 19.20 6.38
CA SER A 89 11.85 19.69 5.10
C SER A 89 12.48 18.55 4.30
N VAL A 90 11.98 18.32 3.08
CA VAL A 90 12.47 17.29 2.14
C VAL A 90 12.76 17.91 0.78
N ASN A 91 13.78 17.39 0.11
CA ASN A 91 14.20 17.88 -1.20
C ASN A 91 13.32 17.23 -2.30
N PRO A 92 12.55 18.02 -3.10
CA PRO A 92 11.68 17.49 -4.14
C PRO A 92 12.42 16.79 -5.28
N GLU A 93 13.73 17.03 -5.47
CA GLU A 93 14.51 16.43 -6.55
C GLU A 93 15.12 15.07 -6.17
N SER A 94 15.45 14.86 -4.91
CA SER A 94 16.17 13.66 -4.43
C SER A 94 15.41 12.82 -3.42
N GLU A 95 14.39 13.39 -2.74
CA GLU A 95 13.71 12.73 -1.61
C GLU A 95 12.20 12.56 -1.81
N ALA A 96 11.69 12.87 -3.00
CA ALA A 96 10.27 12.70 -3.33
C ALA A 96 10.07 11.98 -4.66
N ILE A 97 9.20 10.98 -4.65
CA ILE A 97 8.74 10.25 -5.83
C ILE A 97 7.23 10.09 -5.78
N VAL A 98 6.59 10.18 -6.93
CA VAL A 98 5.15 9.95 -7.08
C VAL A 98 4.92 8.52 -7.57
N THR A 99 4.02 7.82 -6.91
CA THR A 99 3.60 6.46 -7.28
C THR A 99 2.10 6.40 -7.57
N ILE A 100 1.66 5.40 -8.31
CA ILE A 100 0.22 5.16 -8.57
C ILE A 100 -0.39 4.45 -7.36
N GLY A 101 -0.56 5.22 -6.30
CA GLY A 101 -1.02 4.74 -5.00
C GLY A 101 0.09 4.16 -4.11
N SER A 102 -0.18 4.10 -2.80
CA SER A 102 0.76 3.64 -1.78
C SER A 102 1.15 2.16 -1.93
N LYS A 103 0.26 1.32 -2.47
CA LYS A 103 0.56 -0.09 -2.71
C LYS A 103 1.71 -0.28 -3.70
N GLU A 104 1.70 0.46 -4.81
CA GLU A 104 2.80 0.45 -5.77
C GLU A 104 4.09 0.91 -5.12
N GLY A 105 4.03 2.02 -4.38
CA GLY A 105 5.18 2.55 -3.65
C GLY A 105 5.81 1.52 -2.71
N LEU A 106 4.99 0.86 -1.88
CA LEU A 106 5.47 -0.17 -0.95
C LEU A 106 6.01 -1.42 -1.66
N ALA A 107 5.35 -1.88 -2.74
CA ALA A 107 5.82 -3.03 -3.51
C ALA A 107 7.17 -2.74 -4.18
N HIS A 108 7.32 -1.57 -4.80
CA HIS A 108 8.57 -1.17 -5.44
C HIS A 108 9.68 -0.87 -4.43
N LEU A 109 9.35 -0.29 -3.28
CA LEU A 109 10.31 -0.12 -2.18
C LEU A 109 10.85 -1.47 -1.73
N SER A 110 9.97 -2.44 -1.50
CA SER A 110 10.36 -3.80 -1.14
C SER A 110 11.27 -4.44 -2.19
N LEU A 111 10.91 -4.33 -3.47
CA LEU A 111 11.74 -4.84 -4.58
C LEU A 111 13.09 -4.13 -4.69
N ALA A 112 13.19 -2.86 -4.34
CA ALA A 112 14.43 -2.08 -4.41
C ALA A 112 15.37 -2.32 -3.22
N THR A 113 14.83 -2.70 -2.06
CA THR A 113 15.59 -2.75 -0.80
C THR A 113 15.78 -4.15 -0.25
N LEU A 114 14.97 -5.13 -0.67
CA LEU A 114 14.97 -6.49 -0.15
C LEU A 114 15.44 -7.50 -1.19
N ASN A 115 16.04 -8.58 -0.71
CA ASN A 115 16.54 -9.68 -1.53
C ASN A 115 16.26 -11.02 -0.85
N HIS A 116 16.56 -12.11 -1.56
CA HIS A 116 16.53 -13.45 -0.99
C HIS A 116 17.57 -13.55 0.15
N GLY A 117 17.13 -14.04 1.29
CA GLY A 117 17.91 -14.11 2.53
C GLY A 117 17.66 -12.97 3.51
N ASP A 118 17.02 -11.89 3.08
CA ASP A 118 16.56 -10.84 4.00
C ASP A 118 15.30 -11.26 4.74
N SER A 119 15.08 -10.68 5.92
CA SER A 119 13.88 -10.87 6.73
C SER A 119 13.19 -9.54 7.00
N VAL A 120 11.86 -9.55 7.00
CA VAL A 120 11.03 -8.37 7.29
C VAL A 120 10.10 -8.69 8.45
N ILE A 121 10.11 -7.82 9.46
CA ILE A 121 9.19 -7.93 10.59
C ILE A 121 7.88 -7.23 10.21
N VAL A 122 6.77 -7.96 10.33
CA VAL A 122 5.43 -7.46 9.99
C VAL A 122 4.49 -7.66 11.17
N PRO A 123 3.92 -6.57 11.73
CA PRO A 123 2.85 -6.68 12.71
C PRO A 123 1.63 -7.39 12.13
N SER A 124 1.03 -8.32 12.88
CA SER A 124 -0.16 -9.06 12.46
C SER A 124 -1.29 -8.84 13.48
N PRO A 125 -2.52 -8.53 13.03
CA PRO A 125 -2.97 -8.46 11.62
C PRO A 125 -2.41 -7.25 10.87
N ALA A 126 -2.20 -7.39 9.56
CA ALA A 126 -1.66 -6.35 8.69
C ALA A 126 -2.42 -6.25 7.36
N TYR A 127 -2.37 -5.07 6.75
CA TYR A 127 -2.88 -4.90 5.40
C TYR A 127 -2.03 -5.71 4.40
N PRO A 128 -2.63 -6.40 3.41
CA PRO A 128 -1.94 -7.40 2.60
C PRO A 128 -0.65 -6.96 1.93
N ILE A 129 -0.52 -5.69 1.53
CA ILE A 129 0.69 -5.23 0.82
C ILE A 129 1.96 -5.31 1.69
N HIS A 130 1.84 -5.22 3.02
CA HIS A 130 2.99 -5.29 3.91
C HIS A 130 3.72 -6.65 3.80
N PRO A 131 3.06 -7.79 4.04
CA PRO A 131 3.68 -9.09 3.82
C PRO A 131 3.89 -9.40 2.32
N TYR A 132 2.97 -9.00 1.44
CA TYR A 132 3.06 -9.34 0.02
C TYR A 132 4.27 -8.69 -0.65
N GLY A 133 4.57 -7.43 -0.32
CA GLY A 133 5.77 -6.76 -0.82
C GLY A 133 7.04 -7.52 -0.52
N ALA A 134 7.19 -8.00 0.73
CA ALA A 134 8.33 -8.81 1.15
C ALA A 134 8.40 -10.16 0.42
N VAL A 135 7.28 -10.89 0.30
CA VAL A 135 7.20 -12.17 -0.43
C VAL A 135 7.58 -11.99 -1.91
N ILE A 136 7.05 -10.96 -2.57
CA ILE A 136 7.34 -10.66 -3.98
C ILE A 136 8.82 -10.33 -4.18
N ALA A 137 9.43 -9.60 -3.24
CA ALA A 137 10.86 -9.32 -3.24
C ALA A 137 11.73 -10.57 -2.98
N GLY A 138 11.15 -11.62 -2.38
CA GLY A 138 11.84 -12.88 -2.08
C GLY A 138 12.34 -12.98 -0.64
N ALA A 139 12.01 -12.00 0.21
CA ALA A 139 12.38 -11.98 1.61
C ALA A 139 11.51 -12.93 2.47
N GLU A 140 12.01 -13.27 3.65
CA GLU A 140 11.27 -14.00 4.67
C GLU A 140 10.44 -13.03 5.53
N ILE A 141 9.33 -13.52 6.14
CA ILE A 141 8.48 -12.71 6.98
C ILE A 141 8.53 -13.24 8.41
N ILE A 142 8.81 -12.36 9.34
CA ILE A 142 8.71 -12.61 10.77
C ILE A 142 7.47 -11.87 11.26
N TYR A 143 6.43 -12.61 11.60
CA TYR A 143 5.22 -11.98 12.15
C TYR A 143 5.37 -11.74 13.65
N ILE A 144 5.00 -10.53 14.07
CA ILE A 144 4.83 -10.18 15.48
C ILE A 144 3.36 -9.81 15.72
N LYS A 145 2.87 -10.00 16.96
CA LYS A 145 1.51 -9.59 17.30
C LYS A 145 1.43 -8.05 17.34
N ALA A 146 0.45 -7.50 16.62
CA ALA A 146 0.06 -6.09 16.80
C ALA A 146 -0.74 -6.01 18.11
N ASP A 147 -0.07 -5.67 19.21
CA ASP A 147 -0.67 -5.58 20.53
C ASP A 147 -1.02 -4.12 20.85
N ASP A 148 -2.16 -3.90 21.53
CA ASP A 148 -2.57 -2.58 22.00
C ASP A 148 -1.70 -2.10 23.18
N ASP A 149 -1.08 -3.05 23.89
CA ASP A 149 -0.08 -2.78 24.92
C ASP A 149 1.28 -2.53 24.26
N SER A 150 1.76 -1.30 24.37
CA SER A 150 3.03 -0.87 23.77
C SER A 150 4.25 -1.62 24.32
N GLU A 151 4.27 -2.00 25.61
CA GLU A 151 5.39 -2.73 26.20
C GLU A 151 5.47 -4.14 25.63
N LEU A 152 4.32 -4.82 25.50
CA LEU A 152 4.24 -6.14 24.88
C LEU A 152 4.60 -6.09 23.40
N PHE A 153 4.16 -5.04 22.68
CA PHE A 153 4.53 -4.85 21.28
C PHE A 153 6.03 -4.68 21.11
N PHE A 154 6.66 -3.77 21.86
CA PHE A 154 8.11 -3.53 21.76
C PHE A 154 8.93 -4.73 22.21
N LYS A 155 8.48 -5.48 23.21
CA LYS A 155 9.11 -6.74 23.61
C LYS A 155 9.07 -7.76 22.46
N SER A 156 7.91 -7.91 21.79
CA SER A 156 7.78 -8.81 20.64
C SER A 156 8.68 -8.40 19.48
N LEU A 157 8.88 -7.09 19.28
CA LEU A 157 9.78 -6.53 18.28
C LEU A 157 11.24 -6.87 18.60
N ASP A 158 11.66 -6.61 19.84
CA ASP A 158 13.03 -6.93 20.31
C ASP A 158 13.33 -8.43 20.19
N ASP A 159 12.39 -9.27 20.59
CA ASP A 159 12.50 -10.72 20.46
C ASP A 159 12.63 -11.17 18.99
N ALA A 160 12.00 -10.45 18.07
CA ALA A 160 12.08 -10.74 16.63
C ALA A 160 13.38 -10.28 16.00
N ILE A 161 13.95 -9.14 16.46
CA ILE A 161 15.23 -8.60 15.97
C ILE A 161 16.41 -9.50 16.42
N ASN A 162 16.31 -10.13 17.56
CA ASN A 162 17.38 -10.95 18.17
C ASN A 162 17.35 -12.44 17.74
N LYS A 163 16.45 -12.82 16.83
CA LYS A 163 16.36 -14.16 16.22
C LYS A 163 17.15 -14.25 14.93
#